data_920240764369f26530947b6f426f37d8
#
_entry.id   920240764369f26530947b6f426f37d8
#
_cell.length_a   1.000
_cell.length_b   1.000
_cell.length_c   1.000
_cell.angle_alpha   90.00
_cell.angle_beta   90.00
_cell.angle_gamma   90.00
#
_symmetry.space_group_name_H-M   'P 1'
#
loop_
_entity.id
_entity.type
_entity.pdbx_description
1 polymer ?
#
loop_
_entity_poly.entity_id
_entity_poly.type
_entity_poly.pdbx_seq_one_letter_code
_entity_poly.pdbx_strand_id
1 'polypeptide(L)'
;MISNNYNYILNGISHEVHLHNHIKIKSDPLPEKELLANKFFIKILCDLFDYLSIEYIIIKNTLLGQKIFKGLNIFDEQLEFIIFKNNSKKISKEEEYLRDNNIFIKNYDSYLEIMITEPFNVKAYIYLYELQNNHISFEDYEKKTYKSHFYDIFPIKKDIFEEFQISVPNKIDIVLSQHDINLQSIQFISYKKKTIHLLSSHPEIFILTLYFLQLLYL
;
A
#
# COMPACT_ATOMS: atom_id res chain seq x y z
N MET A 1 12.95 -13.80 23.07
CA MET A 1 12.54 -12.88 21.99
C MET A 1 12.94 -13.54 20.69
N ILE A 2 12.00 -13.89 19.83
CA ILE A 2 12.31 -14.48 18.53
C ILE A 2 12.38 -13.27 17.57
N SER A 3 13.59 -12.92 17.13
CA SER A 3 13.76 -11.95 16.04
C SER A 3 13.62 -12.72 14.74
N ASN A 4 12.63 -12.38 13.94
CA ASN A 4 12.52 -12.89 12.58
C ASN A 4 13.36 -12.00 11.67
N ASN A 5 14.37 -12.56 11.06
CA ASN A 5 15.20 -11.88 10.08
C ASN A 5 14.74 -12.25 8.69
N TYR A 6 14.52 -11.25 7.84
CA TYR A 6 14.14 -11.44 6.44
C TYR A 6 15.21 -10.86 5.53
N ASN A 7 15.61 -11.62 4.53
CA ASN A 7 16.55 -11.15 3.50
C ASN A 7 15.79 -10.94 2.19
N TYR A 8 15.98 -9.80 1.56
CA TYR A 8 15.46 -9.54 0.22
C TYR A 8 16.53 -8.88 -0.65
N ILE A 9 16.38 -8.98 -1.95
CA ILE A 9 17.29 -8.37 -2.92
C ILE A 9 16.55 -7.25 -3.63
N LEU A 10 17.07 -6.02 -3.51
CA LEU A 10 16.59 -4.86 -4.24
C LEU A 10 17.77 -4.31 -5.06
N ASN A 11 17.61 -4.20 -6.38
CA ASN A 11 18.65 -3.73 -7.30
C ASN A 11 20.00 -4.49 -7.14
N GLY A 12 19.92 -5.82 -6.94
CA GLY A 12 21.11 -6.66 -6.73
C GLY A 12 21.79 -6.53 -5.36
N ILE A 13 21.17 -5.79 -4.42
CA ILE A 13 21.67 -5.60 -3.06
C ILE A 13 20.84 -6.42 -2.11
N SER A 14 21.49 -7.23 -1.27
CA SER A 14 20.83 -7.97 -0.20
C SER A 14 20.53 -7.04 0.97
N HIS A 15 19.29 -7.01 1.40
CA HIS A 15 18.80 -6.29 2.56
C HIS A 15 18.29 -7.30 3.58
N GLU A 16 18.60 -7.07 4.86
CA GLU A 16 18.07 -7.85 5.95
C GLU A 16 17.14 -6.94 6.79
N VAL A 17 15.94 -7.44 7.07
CA VAL A 17 14.92 -6.72 7.86
C VAL A 17 14.72 -7.46 9.16
N HIS A 18 14.90 -6.77 10.28
CA HIS A 18 14.61 -7.28 11.60
C HIS A 18 13.30 -6.66 12.11
N LEU A 19 12.36 -7.53 12.42
CA LEU A 19 11.08 -7.10 12.95
C LEU A 19 11.02 -7.39 14.43
N HIS A 20 10.96 -6.35 15.23
CA HIS A 20 10.72 -6.47 16.65
C HIS A 20 9.20 -6.54 16.93
N ASN A 21 8.79 -7.71 17.40
CA ASN A 21 7.54 -8.03 18.09
C ASN A 21 6.35 -7.11 17.81
N HIS A 22 5.40 -7.60 17.08
CA HIS A 22 3.99 -7.26 16.91
C HIS A 22 3.50 -7.13 15.46
N ILE A 23 4.37 -7.00 14.48
CA ILE A 23 3.92 -7.16 13.09
C ILE A 23 4.12 -8.63 12.72
N LYS A 24 3.04 -9.36 12.59
CA LYS A 24 3.06 -10.67 11.93
C LYS A 24 3.26 -10.43 10.44
N ILE A 25 4.50 -10.21 10.01
CA ILE A 25 4.82 -10.35 8.60
C ILE A 25 4.80 -11.84 8.33
N LYS A 26 3.83 -12.27 7.55
CA LYS A 26 3.56 -13.66 7.25
C LYS A 26 4.48 -14.25 6.19
N SER A 27 5.33 -13.46 5.54
CA SER A 27 6.01 -13.91 4.32
C SER A 27 7.42 -13.34 4.18
N ASP A 28 8.24 -14.04 3.42
CA ASP A 28 9.43 -13.48 2.80
C ASP A 28 9.05 -12.29 1.90
N PRO A 29 9.99 -11.39 1.59
CA PRO A 29 9.76 -10.35 0.59
C PRO A 29 9.23 -10.96 -0.71
N LEU A 30 8.29 -10.26 -1.35
CA LEU A 30 7.75 -10.70 -2.62
C LEU A 30 8.85 -10.88 -3.67
N PRO A 31 8.76 -11.90 -4.53
CA PRO A 31 9.65 -12.05 -5.66
C PRO A 31 9.63 -10.79 -6.55
N GLU A 32 10.76 -10.44 -7.15
CA GLU A 32 10.90 -9.24 -8.00
C GLU A 32 9.83 -9.17 -9.09
N LYS A 33 9.47 -10.31 -9.69
CA LYS A 33 8.41 -10.38 -10.71
C LYS A 33 7.04 -9.98 -10.17
N GLU A 34 6.73 -10.37 -8.94
CA GLU A 34 5.46 -10.03 -8.29
C GLU A 34 5.43 -8.57 -7.88
N LEU A 35 6.56 -8.04 -7.38
CA LEU A 35 6.68 -6.60 -7.09
C LEU A 35 6.48 -5.77 -8.36
N LEU A 36 7.08 -6.18 -9.47
CA LEU A 36 6.92 -5.51 -10.76
C LEU A 36 5.46 -5.58 -11.23
N ALA A 37 4.81 -6.74 -11.12
CA ALA A 37 3.41 -6.91 -11.48
C ALA A 37 2.50 -6.02 -10.62
N ASN A 38 2.70 -5.96 -9.30
CA ASN A 38 1.98 -5.08 -8.40
C ASN A 38 2.20 -3.60 -8.75
N LYS A 39 3.44 -3.21 -9.11
CA LYS A 39 3.76 -1.84 -9.56
C LYS A 39 2.97 -1.44 -10.81
N PHE A 40 2.89 -2.31 -11.81
CA PHE A 40 2.08 -2.07 -13.00
C PHE A 40 0.60 -2.03 -12.67
N PHE A 41 0.14 -2.95 -11.83
CA PHE A 41 -1.28 -3.04 -11.51
C PHE A 41 -1.78 -1.83 -10.73
N ILE A 42 -1.04 -1.35 -9.74
CA ILE A 42 -1.41 -0.13 -9.01
C ILE A 42 -1.48 1.08 -9.95
N LYS A 43 -0.56 1.19 -10.93
CA LYS A 43 -0.60 2.26 -11.93
C LYS A 43 -1.85 2.16 -12.81
N ILE A 44 -2.19 0.96 -13.29
CA ILE A 44 -3.42 0.73 -14.06
C ILE A 44 -4.66 1.15 -13.28
N LEU A 45 -4.73 0.80 -11.99
CA LEU A 45 -5.85 1.18 -11.13
C LEU A 45 -5.94 2.69 -10.93
N CYS A 46 -4.81 3.36 -10.70
CA CYS A 46 -4.78 4.81 -10.59
C CYS A 46 -5.27 5.48 -11.88
N ASP A 47 -4.82 5.02 -13.05
CA ASP A 47 -5.24 5.54 -14.35
C ASP A 47 -6.73 5.27 -14.60
N LEU A 48 -7.25 4.11 -14.20
CA LEU A 48 -8.68 3.80 -14.26
C LEU A 48 -9.50 4.76 -13.40
N PHE A 49 -9.08 5.02 -12.17
CA PHE A 49 -9.77 5.95 -11.27
C PHE A 49 -9.77 7.38 -11.84
N ASP A 50 -8.63 7.83 -12.36
CA ASP A 50 -8.52 9.15 -12.97
C ASP A 50 -9.41 9.26 -14.23
N TYR A 51 -9.44 8.24 -15.09
CA TYR A 51 -10.31 8.15 -16.26
C TYR A 51 -11.80 8.24 -15.88
N LEU A 52 -12.21 7.51 -14.85
CA LEU A 52 -13.59 7.49 -14.36
C LEU A 52 -13.95 8.71 -13.48
N SER A 53 -13.00 9.61 -13.26
CA SER A 53 -13.14 10.74 -12.32
C SER A 53 -13.61 10.25 -10.95
N ILE A 54 -12.90 9.26 -10.41
CA ILE A 54 -13.10 8.70 -9.07
C ILE A 54 -12.01 9.20 -8.15
N GLU A 55 -12.38 9.94 -7.10
CA GLU A 55 -11.46 10.19 -5.99
C GLU A 55 -11.19 8.89 -5.24
N TYR A 56 -9.92 8.55 -5.10
CA TYR A 56 -9.45 7.37 -4.39
C TYR A 56 -8.34 7.73 -3.41
N ILE A 57 -8.12 6.88 -2.43
CA ILE A 57 -7.07 7.05 -1.43
C ILE A 57 -6.47 5.68 -1.16
N ILE A 58 -5.15 5.57 -1.16
CA ILE A 58 -4.48 4.36 -0.68
C ILE A 58 -4.52 4.30 0.84
N ILE A 59 -4.65 3.08 1.37
CA ILE A 59 -4.78 2.84 2.81
C ILE A 59 -3.98 1.61 3.24
N LYS A 60 -3.95 1.36 4.54
CA LYS A 60 -3.40 0.17 5.18
C LYS A 60 -1.96 -0.12 4.69
N ASN A 61 -1.69 -1.32 4.21
CA ASN A 61 -0.33 -1.73 3.80
C ASN A 61 0.17 -1.02 2.53
N THR A 62 -0.71 -0.63 1.62
CA THR A 62 -0.33 0.19 0.47
C THR A 62 0.12 1.59 0.91
N LEU A 63 -0.59 2.19 1.87
CA LEU A 63 -0.22 3.48 2.46
C LEU A 63 1.08 3.37 3.28
N LEU A 64 1.27 2.26 3.99
CA LEU A 64 2.51 1.97 4.70
C LEU A 64 3.70 1.89 3.75
N GLY A 65 3.55 1.18 2.64
CA GLY A 65 4.56 1.10 1.58
C GLY A 65 4.93 2.48 1.04
N GLN A 66 3.92 3.30 0.71
CA GLN A 66 4.14 4.67 0.26
C GLN A 66 4.87 5.51 1.32
N LYS A 67 4.48 5.41 2.59
CA LYS A 67 5.11 6.17 3.68
C LYS A 67 6.58 5.81 3.87
N ILE A 68 6.92 4.52 3.82
CA ILE A 68 8.26 4.01 4.15
C ILE A 68 9.16 3.95 2.93
N PHE A 69 8.67 3.37 1.83
CA PHE A 69 9.47 3.06 0.64
C PHE A 69 9.24 4.04 -0.52
N LYS A 70 8.29 4.98 -0.38
CA LYS A 70 7.77 5.78 -1.49
C LYS A 70 7.27 4.91 -2.66
N GLY A 71 6.80 3.72 -2.34
CA GLY A 71 6.37 2.68 -3.28
C GLY A 71 5.59 1.57 -2.61
N LEU A 72 5.70 0.37 -3.14
CA LEU A 72 5.02 -0.81 -2.63
C LEU A 72 5.55 -1.26 -1.27
N ASN A 73 4.68 -1.85 -0.48
CA ASN A 73 5.10 -2.66 0.65
C ASN A 73 5.61 -4.01 0.11
N ILE A 74 6.92 -4.22 0.19
CA ILE A 74 7.58 -5.42 -0.36
C ILE A 74 7.20 -6.72 0.35
N PHE A 75 6.51 -6.65 1.49
CA PHE A 75 6.06 -7.80 2.27
C PHE A 75 4.58 -8.11 2.10
N ASP A 76 3.88 -7.35 1.27
CA ASP A 76 2.44 -7.52 1.07
C ASP A 76 2.09 -7.50 -0.42
N GLU A 77 1.40 -8.54 -0.85
CA GLU A 77 0.90 -8.68 -2.22
C GLU A 77 -0.39 -7.90 -2.48
N GLN A 78 -1.00 -7.32 -1.43
CA GLN A 78 -2.31 -6.71 -1.54
C GLN A 78 -2.19 -5.21 -1.76
N LEU A 79 -2.93 -4.73 -2.75
CA LEU A 79 -3.12 -3.31 -2.99
C LEU A 79 -4.46 -2.87 -2.40
N GLU A 80 -4.46 -1.83 -1.57
CA GLU A 80 -5.63 -1.46 -0.78
C GLU A 80 -5.98 0.02 -0.96
N PHE A 81 -7.23 0.26 -1.36
CA PHE A 81 -7.77 1.59 -1.64
C PHE A 81 -9.11 1.78 -0.95
N ILE A 82 -9.48 3.03 -0.74
CA ILE A 82 -10.87 3.40 -0.46
C ILE A 82 -11.40 4.34 -1.54
N ILE A 83 -12.68 4.17 -1.88
CA ILE A 83 -13.45 5.07 -2.73
C ILE A 83 -14.81 5.33 -2.09
N PHE A 84 -15.43 6.46 -2.43
CA PHE A 84 -16.81 6.69 -2.00
C PHE A 84 -17.75 5.64 -2.60
N LYS A 85 -18.62 5.08 -1.77
CA LYS A 85 -19.48 3.91 -2.12
C LYS A 85 -20.23 4.09 -3.43
N ASN A 86 -20.75 5.30 -3.68
CA ASN A 86 -21.51 5.54 -4.91
C ASN A 86 -20.68 5.44 -6.19
N ASN A 87 -19.34 5.53 -6.08
CA ASN A 87 -18.43 5.41 -7.22
C ASN A 87 -18.21 3.96 -7.68
N SER A 88 -18.55 2.95 -6.86
CA SER A 88 -18.40 1.53 -7.24
C SER A 88 -19.13 1.20 -8.55
N LYS A 89 -20.32 1.80 -8.76
CA LYS A 89 -21.11 1.60 -9.98
C LYS A 89 -20.40 2.08 -11.26
N LYS A 90 -19.51 3.07 -11.15
CA LYS A 90 -18.72 3.53 -12.31
C LYS A 90 -17.73 2.44 -12.75
N ILE A 91 -17.05 1.80 -11.78
CA ILE A 91 -16.11 0.71 -12.05
C ILE A 91 -16.85 -0.50 -12.60
N SER A 92 -17.98 -0.88 -12.00
CA SER A 92 -18.77 -2.04 -12.47
C SER A 92 -19.30 -1.87 -13.90
N LYS A 93 -19.49 -0.66 -14.38
CA LYS A 93 -19.89 -0.43 -15.79
C LYS A 93 -18.76 -0.76 -16.78
N GLU A 94 -17.51 -0.71 -16.36
CA GLU A 94 -16.35 -1.03 -17.18
C GLU A 94 -15.97 -2.53 -17.11
N GLU A 95 -16.77 -3.35 -16.43
CA GLU A 95 -16.44 -4.76 -16.17
C GLU A 95 -16.17 -5.55 -17.47
N GLU A 96 -16.95 -5.34 -18.52
CA GLU A 96 -16.76 -6.01 -19.80
C GLU A 96 -15.42 -5.60 -20.45
N TYR A 97 -15.17 -4.30 -20.53
CA TYR A 97 -13.91 -3.77 -21.05
C TYR A 97 -12.69 -4.25 -20.24
N LEU A 98 -12.79 -4.26 -18.93
CA LEU A 98 -11.71 -4.72 -18.05
C LEU A 98 -11.46 -6.21 -18.23
N ARG A 99 -12.51 -7.02 -18.32
CA ARG A 99 -12.41 -8.47 -18.57
C ARG A 99 -11.75 -8.78 -19.90
N ASP A 100 -12.04 -8.02 -20.96
CA ASP A 100 -11.39 -8.17 -22.27
C ASP A 100 -9.88 -7.87 -22.22
N ASN A 101 -9.44 -7.14 -21.17
CA ASN A 101 -8.05 -6.86 -20.86
C ASN A 101 -7.48 -7.74 -19.73
N ASN A 102 -8.08 -8.89 -19.44
CA ASN A 102 -7.70 -9.84 -18.39
C ASN A 102 -7.75 -9.24 -16.95
N ILE A 103 -8.57 -8.22 -16.74
CA ILE A 103 -8.82 -7.63 -15.43
C ILE A 103 -10.23 -8.04 -14.98
N PHE A 104 -10.31 -8.76 -13.88
CA PHE A 104 -11.55 -9.31 -13.36
C PHE A 104 -11.99 -8.55 -12.13
N ILE A 105 -13.30 -8.31 -12.03
CA ILE A 105 -13.92 -7.65 -10.88
C ILE A 105 -14.86 -8.63 -10.18
N LYS A 106 -14.74 -8.71 -8.85
CA LYS A 106 -15.75 -9.32 -8.00
C LYS A 106 -16.36 -8.25 -7.11
N ASN A 107 -17.67 -8.15 -7.14
CA ASN A 107 -18.43 -7.17 -6.38
C ASN A 107 -18.91 -7.79 -5.06
N TYR A 108 -18.61 -7.12 -3.95
CA TYR A 108 -19.11 -7.41 -2.61
C TYR A 108 -19.81 -6.16 -2.05
N ASP A 109 -20.60 -6.31 -1.00
CA ASP A 109 -21.39 -5.22 -0.43
C ASP A 109 -20.54 -4.07 0.13
N SER A 110 -19.36 -4.41 0.70
CA SER A 110 -18.46 -3.45 1.35
C SER A 110 -17.18 -3.16 0.55
N TYR A 111 -16.88 -3.93 -0.50
CA TYR A 111 -15.68 -3.75 -1.30
C TYR A 111 -15.79 -4.36 -2.71
N LEU A 112 -14.84 -3.98 -3.57
CA LEU A 112 -14.59 -4.64 -4.85
C LEU A 112 -13.23 -5.34 -4.74
N GLU A 113 -13.13 -6.57 -5.26
CA GLU A 113 -11.86 -7.24 -5.51
C GLU A 113 -11.57 -7.14 -7.01
N ILE A 114 -10.47 -6.49 -7.37
CA ILE A 114 -10.02 -6.38 -8.75
C ILE A 114 -8.72 -7.18 -8.88
N MET A 115 -8.62 -8.03 -9.91
CA MET A 115 -7.50 -8.93 -10.07
C MET A 115 -7.08 -9.10 -11.52
N ILE A 116 -5.78 -9.39 -11.72
CA ILE A 116 -5.23 -9.95 -12.95
C ILE A 116 -4.77 -11.37 -12.62
N THR A 117 -5.26 -12.37 -13.35
CA THR A 117 -4.97 -13.77 -13.07
C THR A 117 -3.75 -14.29 -13.83
N GLU A 118 -3.52 -13.80 -15.04
CA GLU A 118 -2.42 -14.20 -15.90
C GLU A 118 -1.72 -12.98 -16.52
N PRO A 119 -0.41 -12.97 -16.64
CA PRO A 119 0.58 -13.97 -16.21
C PRO A 119 0.95 -13.88 -14.72
N PHE A 120 0.39 -12.91 -13.98
CA PHE A 120 0.68 -12.63 -12.58
C PHE A 120 -0.61 -12.60 -11.79
N ASN A 121 -0.68 -13.35 -10.71
CA ASN A 121 -1.82 -13.34 -9.80
C ASN A 121 -1.71 -12.14 -8.84
N VAL A 122 -2.14 -10.96 -9.28
CA VAL A 122 -2.14 -9.73 -8.48
C VAL A 122 -3.55 -9.31 -8.14
N LYS A 123 -3.73 -8.75 -6.94
CA LYS A 123 -5.04 -8.37 -6.41
C LYS A 123 -5.03 -6.98 -5.80
N ALA A 124 -6.16 -6.31 -5.93
CA ALA A 124 -6.45 -5.08 -5.23
C ALA A 124 -7.83 -5.15 -4.55
N TYR A 125 -7.89 -4.60 -3.36
CA TYR A 125 -9.14 -4.41 -2.63
C TYR A 125 -9.52 -2.94 -2.63
N ILE A 126 -10.70 -2.64 -3.13
CA ILE A 126 -11.25 -1.29 -3.19
C ILE A 126 -12.40 -1.24 -2.19
N TYR A 127 -12.13 -0.78 -0.98
CA TYR A 127 -13.13 -0.68 0.07
C TYR A 127 -14.05 0.50 -0.15
N LEU A 128 -15.32 0.31 0.13
CA LEU A 128 -16.39 1.29 -0.11
C LEU A 128 -16.66 2.07 1.17
N TYR A 129 -16.19 3.33 1.22
CA TYR A 129 -16.42 4.15 2.40
C TYR A 129 -17.74 4.92 2.35
N GLU A 130 -18.27 5.16 3.53
CA GLU A 130 -19.40 6.06 3.78
C GLU A 130 -18.98 7.17 4.72
N LEU A 131 -19.62 8.34 4.55
CA LEU A 131 -19.41 9.50 5.42
C LEU A 131 -20.60 9.62 6.38
N GLN A 132 -20.36 9.52 7.68
CA GLN A 132 -21.35 9.67 8.73
C GLN A 132 -20.79 10.48 9.89
N ASN A 133 -21.47 11.56 10.30
CA ASN A 133 -21.10 12.38 11.45
C ASN A 133 -19.62 12.80 11.47
N ASN A 134 -19.11 13.32 10.35
CA ASN A 134 -17.71 13.70 10.16
C ASN A 134 -16.69 12.55 10.30
N HIS A 135 -17.13 11.33 10.18
CA HIS A 135 -16.26 10.15 10.11
C HIS A 135 -16.44 9.42 8.79
N ILE A 136 -15.34 8.99 8.25
CA ILE A 136 -15.26 8.05 7.14
C ILE A 136 -15.17 6.66 7.73
N SER A 137 -16.07 5.77 7.34
CA SER A 137 -16.06 4.38 7.76
C SER A 137 -16.10 3.45 6.56
N PHE A 138 -15.37 2.36 6.64
CA PHE A 138 -15.41 1.27 5.67
C PHE A 138 -15.17 -0.07 6.38
N GLU A 139 -15.58 -1.14 5.75
CA GLU A 139 -15.36 -2.51 6.20
C GLU A 139 -14.42 -3.21 5.21
N ASP A 140 -13.40 -3.90 5.72
CA ASP A 140 -12.48 -4.65 4.88
C ASP A 140 -13.00 -6.07 4.55
N TYR A 141 -12.21 -6.81 3.77
CA TYR A 141 -12.56 -8.18 3.36
C TYR A 141 -12.59 -9.18 4.54
N GLU A 142 -11.97 -8.86 5.68
CA GLU A 142 -12.02 -9.63 6.93
C GLU A 142 -13.21 -9.21 7.81
N LYS A 143 -14.09 -8.32 7.32
CA LYS A 143 -15.22 -7.73 8.02
C LYS A 143 -14.84 -6.87 9.22
N LYS A 144 -13.64 -6.36 9.24
CA LYS A 144 -13.21 -5.40 10.23
C LYS A 144 -13.59 -4.00 9.79
N THR A 145 -14.26 -3.27 10.70
CA THR A 145 -14.66 -1.87 10.45
C THR A 145 -13.58 -0.92 10.91
N TYR A 146 -13.23 0.01 10.02
CA TYR A 146 -12.30 1.10 10.26
C TYR A 146 -13.03 2.43 10.25
N LYS A 147 -12.60 3.34 11.12
CA LYS A 147 -13.14 4.70 11.21
C LYS A 147 -12.00 5.70 11.30
N SER A 148 -12.10 6.75 10.48
CA SER A 148 -11.19 7.89 10.50
C SER A 148 -11.98 9.18 10.55
N HIS A 149 -11.46 10.18 11.23
CA HIS A 149 -12.08 11.50 11.20
C HIS A 149 -11.95 12.10 9.78
N PHE A 150 -12.99 12.80 9.30
CA PHE A 150 -13.00 13.39 7.95
C PHE A 150 -11.73 14.21 7.66
N TYR A 151 -11.30 15.07 8.60
CA TYR A 151 -10.10 15.90 8.42
C TYR A 151 -8.76 15.17 8.55
N ASP A 152 -8.75 13.90 8.91
CA ASP A 152 -7.54 13.08 8.84
C ASP A 152 -7.34 12.52 7.42
N ILE A 153 -8.44 12.32 6.71
CA ILE A 153 -8.47 11.85 5.33
C ILE A 153 -8.41 13.02 4.35
N PHE A 154 -9.26 14.03 4.53
CA PHE A 154 -9.39 15.18 3.63
C PHE A 154 -8.69 16.45 4.16
N PRO A 155 -8.22 17.35 3.27
CA PRO A 155 -8.19 17.18 1.81
C PRO A 155 -7.20 16.07 1.39
N ILE A 156 -7.56 15.35 0.33
CA ILE A 156 -6.67 14.35 -0.28
C ILE A 156 -5.42 15.05 -0.81
N LYS A 157 -4.28 14.43 -0.59
CA LYS A 157 -2.99 14.90 -1.11
C LYS A 157 -2.49 13.98 -2.21
N LYS A 158 -1.67 14.51 -3.10
CA LYS A 158 -0.87 13.70 -4.01
C LYS A 158 0.55 13.60 -3.46
N ASP A 159 1.09 12.41 -3.42
CA ASP A 159 2.48 12.14 -2.99
C ASP A 159 3.15 11.19 -3.98
N ILE A 160 4.47 11.15 -3.94
CA ILE A 160 5.27 10.30 -4.82
C ILE A 160 5.08 8.83 -4.44
N PHE A 161 4.85 8.01 -5.44
CA PHE A 161 4.81 6.56 -5.32
C PHE A 161 5.58 5.99 -6.52
N GLU A 162 6.77 5.45 -6.26
CA GLU A 162 7.69 5.07 -7.32
C GLU A 162 7.94 6.25 -8.30
N GLU A 163 7.50 6.13 -9.54
CA GLU A 163 7.70 7.11 -10.62
C GLU A 163 6.45 7.97 -10.91
N PHE A 164 5.37 7.82 -10.12
CA PHE A 164 4.12 8.53 -10.34
C PHE A 164 3.54 9.11 -9.05
N GLN A 165 2.49 9.90 -9.18
CA GLN A 165 1.77 10.45 -8.02
C GLN A 165 0.56 9.60 -7.68
N ILE A 166 0.34 9.39 -6.38
CA ILE A 166 -0.79 8.64 -5.85
C ILE A 166 -1.55 9.47 -4.81
N SER A 167 -2.83 9.19 -4.66
CA SER A 167 -3.68 9.86 -3.67
C SER A 167 -3.48 9.27 -2.29
N VAL A 168 -3.10 10.12 -1.34
CA VAL A 168 -2.86 9.77 0.07
C VAL A 168 -3.76 10.59 1.00
N PRO A 169 -4.06 10.13 2.22
CA PRO A 169 -4.82 10.90 3.18
C PRO A 169 -4.03 12.12 3.67
N ASN A 170 -4.75 13.11 4.19
CA ASN A 170 -4.18 14.36 4.72
C ASN A 170 -3.14 14.10 5.82
N LYS A 171 -3.45 13.17 6.76
CA LYS A 171 -2.62 12.85 7.93
C LYS A 171 -2.27 11.35 7.94
N ILE A 172 -1.27 10.99 7.16
CA ILE A 172 -0.86 9.59 6.94
C ILE A 172 -0.64 8.84 8.25
N ASP A 173 0.13 9.39 9.19
CA ASP A 173 0.51 8.71 10.43
C ASP A 173 -0.69 8.43 11.33
N ILE A 174 -1.64 9.36 11.38
CA ILE A 174 -2.88 9.19 12.14
C ILE A 174 -3.73 8.08 11.52
N VAL A 175 -3.90 8.08 10.21
CA VAL A 175 -4.68 7.06 9.49
C VAL A 175 -4.03 5.68 9.64
N LEU A 176 -2.72 5.56 9.52
CA LEU A 176 -2.02 4.30 9.75
C LEU A 176 -2.23 3.79 11.19
N SER A 177 -2.13 4.66 12.20
CA SER A 177 -2.37 4.26 13.59
C SER A 177 -3.81 3.83 13.85
N GLN A 178 -4.79 4.46 13.19
CA GLN A 178 -6.21 4.06 13.26
C GLN A 178 -6.48 2.71 12.58
N HIS A 179 -5.58 2.31 11.67
CA HIS A 179 -5.64 1.00 10.99
C HIS A 179 -4.78 -0.08 11.69
N ASP A 180 -4.43 0.14 12.96
CA ASP A 180 -3.60 -0.76 13.78
C ASP A 180 -2.16 -0.95 13.24
N ILE A 181 -1.71 -0.04 12.40
CA ILE A 181 -0.34 -0.04 11.88
C ILE A 181 0.51 0.90 12.72
N ASN A 182 1.33 0.32 13.60
CA ASN A 182 2.22 1.08 14.46
C ASN A 182 3.60 1.25 13.81
N LEU A 183 3.87 2.43 13.28
CA LEU A 183 5.15 2.77 12.65
C LEU A 183 6.35 2.67 13.62
N GLN A 184 6.13 2.86 14.92
CA GLN A 184 7.21 2.80 15.91
C GLN A 184 7.74 1.38 16.15
N SER A 185 6.95 0.36 15.77
CA SER A 185 7.36 -1.04 15.88
C SER A 185 8.14 -1.57 14.69
N ILE A 186 8.27 -0.79 13.60
CA ILE A 186 8.96 -1.19 12.38
C ILE A 186 10.43 -0.77 12.50
N GLN A 187 11.32 -1.73 12.58
CA GLN A 187 12.77 -1.51 12.51
C GLN A 187 13.30 -2.18 11.24
N PHE A 188 13.95 -1.41 10.39
CA PHE A 188 14.59 -1.92 9.19
C PHE A 188 16.10 -1.90 9.38
N ILE A 189 16.75 -2.98 9.04
CA ILE A 189 18.19 -3.07 9.02
C ILE A 189 18.62 -3.43 7.60
N SER A 190 19.29 -2.51 6.94
CA SER A 190 19.85 -2.74 5.62
C SER A 190 21.34 -3.06 5.73
N TYR A 191 21.77 -4.16 5.11
CA TYR A 191 23.16 -4.56 5.07
C TYR A 191 23.70 -4.43 3.65
N LYS A 192 24.68 -3.58 3.49
CA LYS A 192 25.58 -3.67 2.34
C LYS A 192 26.97 -3.96 2.83
N LYS A 193 27.35 -5.23 2.99
CA LYS A 193 28.66 -5.67 3.52
C LYS A 193 29.17 -4.91 4.79
N LYS A 194 28.43 -3.90 5.26
CA LYS A 194 28.58 -3.18 6.53
C LYS A 194 27.19 -2.90 7.09
N THR A 195 26.94 -3.29 8.31
CA THR A 195 25.69 -3.12 9.03
C THR A 195 25.42 -1.64 9.29
N ILE A 196 24.27 -1.15 8.87
CA ILE A 196 23.72 0.15 9.28
C ILE A 196 22.53 -0.12 10.15
N HIS A 197 22.63 0.17 11.44
CA HIS A 197 21.50 0.10 12.36
C HIS A 197 20.73 1.40 12.29
N LEU A 198 19.49 1.33 11.86
CA LEU A 198 18.55 2.45 11.89
C LEU A 198 17.46 2.15 12.91
N LEU A 199 17.46 2.90 13.98
CA LEU A 199 16.40 2.84 14.98
C LEU A 199 15.24 3.70 14.52
N SER A 200 14.05 3.15 14.50
CA SER A 200 12.81 3.74 13.96
C SER A 200 12.25 4.90 14.78
N SER A 201 12.93 5.35 15.83
CA SER A 201 12.52 6.54 16.59
C SER A 201 12.47 7.83 15.74
N HIS A 202 13.05 7.78 14.52
CA HIS A 202 13.03 8.88 13.56
C HIS A 202 12.84 8.36 12.14
N PRO A 203 11.59 8.13 11.70
CA PRO A 203 11.30 7.65 10.34
C PRO A 203 11.86 8.54 9.23
N GLU A 204 12.05 9.83 9.51
CA GLU A 204 12.66 10.79 8.58
C GLU A 204 14.12 10.48 8.28
N ILE A 205 14.89 10.03 9.26
CA ILE A 205 16.30 9.63 9.09
C ILE A 205 16.38 8.34 8.26
N PHE A 206 15.42 7.45 8.43
CA PHE A 206 15.30 6.22 7.67
C PHE A 206 15.09 6.49 6.16
N ILE A 207 14.17 7.39 5.82
CA ILE A 207 13.89 7.80 4.43
C ILE A 207 15.14 8.42 3.79
N LEU A 208 15.83 9.31 4.50
CA LEU A 208 17.08 9.91 4.05
C LEU A 208 18.16 8.86 3.77
N THR A 209 18.29 7.84 4.60
CA THR A 209 19.32 6.81 4.45
C THR A 209 19.02 5.85 3.30
N LEU A 210 17.74 5.49 3.06
CA LEU A 210 17.33 4.73 1.88
C LEU A 210 17.54 5.54 0.59
N TYR A 211 17.24 6.85 0.61
CA TYR A 211 17.46 7.74 -0.52
C TYR A 211 18.97 7.90 -0.82
N PHE A 212 19.79 8.02 0.20
CA PHE A 212 21.25 8.06 0.06
C PHE A 212 21.82 6.74 -0.46
N LEU A 213 21.27 5.61 -0.02
CA LEU A 213 21.66 4.28 -0.51
C LEU A 213 21.24 4.08 -1.97
N GLN A 214 20.08 4.61 -2.40
CA GLN A 214 19.67 4.61 -3.81
C GLN A 214 20.57 5.51 -4.68
N LEU A 215 20.94 6.70 -4.19
CA LEU A 215 21.79 7.65 -4.93
C LEU A 215 23.27 7.22 -5.03
N LEU A 216 23.77 6.39 -4.12
CA LEU A 216 25.13 5.87 -4.17
C LEU A 216 25.29 4.66 -5.10
N TYR A 217 24.20 4.23 -5.77
CA TYR A 217 24.15 3.03 -6.61
C TYR A 217 23.52 3.25 -7.99
N LEU A 218 23.24 4.49 -8.36
CA LEU A 218 23.10 4.96 -9.73
C LEU A 218 24.49 5.46 -10.22
#